data_d5e8e615d5f3ca0059c8f8047bec0442
#
_entry.id   d5e8e615d5f3ca0059c8f8047bec0442
#
_cell.length_a   1.000
_cell.length_b   1.000
_cell.length_c   1.000
_cell.angle_alpha   90.00
_cell.angle_beta   90.00
_cell.angle_gamma   90.00
#
_symmetry.space_group_name_H-M   'P 1'
#
loop_
_entity.id
_entity.type
_entity.pdbx_description
1 polymer ?
#
loop_
_entity_poly.entity_id
_entity_poly.type
_entity_poly.pdbx_seq_one_letter_code
_entity_poly.pdbx_strand_id
1 'polypeptide(L)'
;MIDTSTLQKYGPYELGFNPDAVDIAVDNKFVVVVNEFDYEDGVDGGCQSLGFPGVSVYDISAGIDKASLVKDMKISHTGSNGNLAEPEGVKIAPNGDTVYMTLQESNEMGWFSLSNPPDVLQNKVTYSNPEHEPDGIWVNSDGTLICTAGEYDGTIGVHSLDGSGKPVTQRFIRMADDLPNNWDWEDRRKGIEPEEVVIVEAGDKAFVLTTLQDAGAVVVYDITDPANPKYDSGAITEMNDYTGDTAGTSAGEPEG
;
A
#
# COMPACT_ATOMS: atom_id res chain seq x y z
N MET A 1 -0.34 -19.23 -7.25
CA MET A 1 -0.46 -19.49 -5.80
C MET A 1 0.32 -20.76 -5.42
N ILE A 2 0.78 -20.87 -4.20
CA ILE A 2 1.52 -22.05 -3.69
C ILE A 2 0.87 -22.49 -2.39
N ASP A 3 0.56 -23.78 -2.28
CA ASP A 3 0.18 -24.38 -0.99
C ASP A 3 1.45 -24.57 -0.16
N THR A 4 1.55 -23.86 0.95
CA THR A 4 2.76 -23.88 1.80
C THR A 4 2.96 -25.19 2.56
N SER A 5 1.94 -26.01 2.71
CA SER A 5 2.01 -27.31 3.37
C SER A 5 2.54 -28.42 2.45
N THR A 6 2.25 -28.33 1.16
CA THR A 6 2.62 -29.32 0.16
C THR A 6 3.66 -28.82 -0.83
N LEU A 7 3.91 -27.50 -0.87
CA LEU A 7 4.71 -26.77 -1.86
C LEU A 7 4.19 -26.96 -3.30
N GLN A 8 2.94 -27.38 -3.44
CA GLN A 8 2.32 -27.52 -4.75
C GLN A 8 1.97 -26.12 -5.30
N LYS A 9 2.30 -25.91 -6.57
CA LYS A 9 1.94 -24.70 -7.32
C LYS A 9 0.60 -24.89 -8.02
N TYR A 10 -0.24 -23.86 -7.99
CA TYR A 10 -1.51 -23.78 -8.69
C TYR A 10 -1.55 -22.53 -9.56
N GLY A 11 -2.18 -22.62 -10.73
CA GLY A 11 -2.17 -21.57 -11.73
C GLY A 11 -1.13 -21.81 -12.82
N PRO A 12 -0.75 -20.86 -13.65
CA PRO A 12 -0.99 -19.41 -13.46
C PRO A 12 -2.47 -19.02 -13.51
N TYR A 13 -2.81 -17.88 -12.91
CA TYR A 13 -4.12 -17.24 -12.99
C TYR A 13 -3.99 -15.97 -13.81
N GLU A 14 -5.02 -15.64 -14.59
CA GLU A 14 -5.04 -14.41 -15.36
C GLU A 14 -5.25 -13.22 -14.41
N LEU A 15 -4.38 -12.24 -14.50
CA LEU A 15 -4.42 -10.98 -13.77
C LEU A 15 -4.50 -9.82 -14.76
N GLY A 16 -4.70 -8.61 -14.24
CA GLY A 16 -4.49 -7.38 -14.98
C GLY A 16 -3.03 -7.21 -15.39
N PHE A 17 -2.74 -6.09 -16.00
CA PHE A 17 -1.37 -5.72 -16.36
C PHE A 17 -0.61 -5.27 -15.12
N ASN A 18 0.66 -5.64 -15.01
CA ASN A 18 1.56 -5.27 -13.94
C ASN A 18 0.95 -5.44 -12.52
N PRO A 19 0.79 -6.70 -12.03
CA PRO A 19 0.29 -6.91 -10.68
C PRO A 19 1.34 -6.47 -9.67
N ASP A 20 0.96 -5.56 -8.78
CA ASP A 20 1.83 -4.98 -7.79
C ASP A 20 1.62 -5.60 -6.39
N ALA A 21 0.47 -5.40 -5.77
CA ALA A 21 0.20 -5.94 -4.44
C ALA A 21 -0.91 -6.99 -4.41
N VAL A 22 -0.86 -7.86 -3.40
CA VAL A 22 -1.83 -8.92 -3.16
C VAL A 22 -2.17 -9.05 -1.67
N ASP A 23 -3.45 -9.22 -1.36
CA ASP A 23 -3.88 -9.61 -0.02
C ASP A 23 -4.91 -10.74 -0.04
N ILE A 24 -5.01 -11.47 1.08
CA ILE A 24 -5.91 -12.61 1.24
C ILE A 24 -6.88 -12.32 2.40
N ALA A 25 -8.17 -12.49 2.14
CA ALA A 25 -9.18 -12.32 3.18
C ALA A 25 -8.94 -13.24 4.37
N VAL A 26 -9.18 -12.73 5.58
CA VAL A 26 -8.92 -13.46 6.86
C VAL A 26 -9.65 -14.80 6.96
N ASP A 27 -10.75 -14.98 6.24
CA ASP A 27 -11.51 -16.24 6.17
C ASP A 27 -11.03 -17.16 5.03
N ASN A 28 -9.97 -16.80 4.32
CA ASN A 28 -9.36 -17.51 3.17
C ASN A 28 -10.37 -17.81 2.04
N LYS A 29 -11.32 -16.92 1.79
CA LYS A 29 -12.26 -17.08 0.68
C LYS A 29 -11.90 -16.28 -0.57
N PHE A 30 -11.23 -15.15 -0.37
CA PHE A 30 -10.88 -14.25 -1.47
C PHE A 30 -9.40 -13.91 -1.47
N VAL A 31 -8.88 -13.76 -2.69
CA VAL A 31 -7.58 -13.11 -2.97
C VAL A 31 -7.88 -11.88 -3.79
N VAL A 32 -7.30 -10.77 -3.42
CA VAL A 32 -7.38 -9.50 -4.15
C VAL A 32 -5.99 -9.15 -4.63
N VAL A 33 -5.88 -8.79 -5.89
CA VAL A 33 -4.64 -8.31 -6.51
C VAL A 33 -4.93 -6.96 -7.12
N VAL A 34 -4.12 -5.96 -6.80
CA VAL A 34 -4.10 -4.69 -7.51
C VAL A 34 -3.14 -4.80 -8.68
N ASN A 35 -3.51 -4.16 -9.78
CA ASN A 35 -2.75 -4.18 -11.02
C ASN A 35 -2.45 -2.72 -11.36
N GLU A 36 -1.21 -2.37 -11.18
CA GLU A 36 -0.64 -1.08 -11.49
C GLU A 36 -0.68 -0.80 -13.00
N PHE A 37 -0.54 0.45 -13.34
CA PHE A 37 -0.27 0.90 -14.70
C PHE A 37 0.82 1.96 -14.62
N ASP A 38 2.07 1.55 -14.69
CA ASP A 38 3.20 2.44 -14.66
C ASP A 38 3.19 3.36 -15.89
N TYR A 39 2.94 4.64 -15.62
CA TYR A 39 2.90 5.69 -16.64
C TYR A 39 4.29 6.26 -16.93
N GLU A 40 5.24 6.10 -15.99
CA GLU A 40 6.57 6.69 -16.08
C GLU A 40 7.55 5.92 -16.95
N ASP A 41 7.38 4.62 -17.11
CA ASP A 41 8.28 3.77 -17.88
C ASP A 41 8.35 4.08 -19.40
N GLY A 42 7.78 5.21 -19.82
CA GLY A 42 7.91 5.74 -21.17
C GLY A 42 7.38 4.80 -22.26
N VAL A 43 6.56 3.84 -21.88
CA VAL A 43 5.86 2.96 -22.82
C VAL A 43 4.61 3.66 -23.31
N ASP A 44 4.83 4.84 -23.85
CA ASP A 44 3.83 5.66 -24.51
C ASP A 44 2.88 4.81 -25.38
N GLY A 45 1.63 4.74 -24.98
CA GLY A 45 0.54 4.16 -25.76
C GLY A 45 0.58 2.64 -25.98
N GLY A 46 1.65 1.94 -25.60
CA GLY A 46 1.75 0.49 -25.72
C GLY A 46 0.92 -0.27 -24.68
N CYS A 47 0.97 0.19 -23.44
CA CYS A 47 0.27 -0.44 -22.33
C CYS A 47 -1.24 -0.24 -22.36
N GLN A 48 -1.76 0.87 -22.86
CA GLN A 48 -3.21 1.07 -23.05
C GLN A 48 -3.86 0.00 -23.95
N SER A 49 -3.08 -0.65 -24.80
CA SER A 49 -3.55 -1.79 -25.61
C SER A 49 -3.53 -3.11 -24.84
N LEU A 50 -2.82 -3.20 -23.71
CA LEU A 50 -2.64 -4.42 -22.92
C LEU A 50 -3.55 -4.48 -21.69
N GLY A 51 -4.06 -3.34 -21.18
CA GLY A 51 -4.94 -3.31 -20.02
C GLY A 51 -5.21 -1.92 -19.50
N PHE A 52 -5.84 -1.87 -18.33
CA PHE A 52 -6.06 -0.67 -17.53
C PHE A 52 -5.61 -1.01 -16.10
N PRO A 53 -5.20 -0.01 -15.31
CA PRO A 53 -5.04 -0.21 -13.87
C PRO A 53 -6.34 -0.76 -13.28
N GLY A 54 -6.23 -1.61 -12.30
CA GLY A 54 -7.43 -2.23 -11.78
C GLY A 54 -7.23 -3.19 -10.63
N VAL A 55 -8.28 -3.96 -10.33
CA VAL A 55 -8.29 -4.92 -9.24
C VAL A 55 -8.87 -6.25 -9.72
N SER A 56 -8.13 -7.32 -9.53
CA SER A 56 -8.58 -8.69 -9.78
C SER A 56 -8.97 -9.37 -8.47
N VAL A 57 -10.22 -9.85 -8.38
CA VAL A 57 -10.74 -10.57 -7.21
C VAL A 57 -10.97 -12.02 -7.54
N TYR A 58 -10.34 -12.92 -6.80
CA TYR A 58 -10.50 -14.37 -6.95
C TYR A 58 -11.22 -14.99 -5.75
N ASP A 59 -12.22 -15.83 -6.01
CA ASP A 59 -12.82 -16.73 -5.03
C ASP A 59 -11.97 -18.00 -4.92
N ILE A 60 -11.46 -18.29 -3.73
CA ILE A 60 -10.68 -19.48 -3.38
C ILE A 60 -11.39 -20.35 -2.33
N SER A 61 -12.66 -20.08 -2.04
CA SER A 61 -13.43 -20.78 -0.99
C SER A 61 -13.58 -22.29 -1.24
N ALA A 62 -13.54 -22.71 -2.51
CA ALA A 62 -13.58 -24.12 -2.91
C ALA A 62 -12.20 -24.81 -2.93
N GLY A 63 -11.15 -24.10 -2.54
CA GLY A 63 -9.75 -24.51 -2.58
C GLY A 63 -8.94 -23.74 -3.64
N ILE A 64 -7.66 -23.58 -3.38
CA ILE A 64 -6.73 -22.85 -4.24
C ILE A 64 -6.62 -23.48 -5.65
N ASP A 65 -6.81 -24.78 -5.77
CA ASP A 65 -6.86 -25.51 -7.06
C ASP A 65 -8.10 -25.21 -7.90
N LYS A 66 -9.09 -24.56 -7.30
CA LYS A 66 -10.38 -24.20 -7.90
C LYS A 66 -10.62 -22.70 -7.90
N ALA A 67 -9.58 -21.91 -7.69
CA ALA A 67 -9.69 -20.46 -7.70
C ALA A 67 -10.35 -19.98 -9.01
N SER A 68 -11.30 -19.07 -8.88
CA SER A 68 -12.03 -18.50 -10.00
C SER A 68 -12.08 -16.99 -9.93
N LEU A 69 -11.85 -16.32 -11.04
CA LEU A 69 -11.99 -14.87 -11.15
C LEU A 69 -13.46 -14.48 -10.95
N VAL A 70 -13.73 -13.74 -9.88
CA VAL A 70 -15.07 -13.22 -9.54
C VAL A 70 -15.28 -11.85 -10.18
N LYS A 71 -14.22 -11.05 -10.17
CA LYS A 71 -14.27 -9.68 -10.65
C LYS A 71 -12.92 -9.25 -11.20
N ASP A 72 -12.98 -8.55 -12.31
CA ASP A 72 -11.91 -7.74 -12.86
C ASP A 72 -12.43 -6.31 -12.95
N MET A 73 -12.04 -5.48 -11.98
CA MET A 73 -12.51 -4.09 -11.85
C MET A 73 -11.47 -3.16 -12.48
N LYS A 74 -11.90 -2.33 -13.40
CA LYS A 74 -11.04 -1.33 -14.01
C LYS A 74 -11.06 -0.03 -13.22
N ILE A 75 -9.89 0.57 -13.05
CA ILE A 75 -9.73 1.89 -12.49
C ILE A 75 -9.29 2.83 -13.61
N SER A 76 -10.18 3.71 -14.04
CA SER A 76 -9.96 4.56 -15.22
C SER A 76 -10.26 6.04 -14.95
N HIS A 77 -10.23 6.45 -13.68
CA HIS A 77 -10.44 7.84 -13.34
C HIS A 77 -9.11 8.58 -13.19
N THR A 78 -9.20 9.88 -13.33
CA THR A 78 -8.10 10.82 -13.10
C THR A 78 -8.34 11.53 -11.77
N GLY A 79 -7.32 11.63 -10.96
CA GLY A 79 -7.35 12.35 -9.69
C GLY A 79 -7.52 13.86 -9.85
N SER A 80 -7.67 14.55 -8.74
CA SER A 80 -7.80 16.01 -8.70
C SER A 80 -6.53 16.74 -9.17
N ASN A 81 -5.38 16.08 -9.09
CA ASN A 81 -4.09 16.56 -9.59
C ASN A 81 -3.92 16.43 -11.11
N GLY A 82 -4.79 15.67 -11.78
CA GLY A 82 -4.75 15.44 -13.23
C GLY A 82 -4.10 14.13 -13.64
N ASN A 83 -3.54 13.37 -12.69
CA ASN A 83 -2.88 12.10 -12.94
C ASN A 83 -3.88 10.94 -12.98
N LEU A 84 -3.57 9.89 -13.71
CA LEU A 84 -4.34 8.66 -13.74
C LEU A 84 -4.19 7.95 -12.38
N ALA A 85 -5.25 7.29 -11.92
CA ALA A 85 -5.17 6.50 -10.70
C ALA A 85 -4.35 5.23 -10.94
N GLU A 86 -3.33 5.02 -10.13
CA GLU A 86 -2.47 3.83 -10.12
C GLU A 86 -2.62 3.11 -8.78
N PRO A 87 -3.20 1.90 -8.76
CA PRO A 87 -3.32 1.13 -7.55
C PRO A 87 -2.02 0.39 -7.24
N GLU A 88 -1.42 0.71 -6.07
CA GLU A 88 -0.18 0.13 -5.57
C GLU A 88 -0.46 -0.83 -4.41
N GLY A 89 -0.79 -0.34 -3.26
CA GLY A 89 -1.06 -1.14 -2.06
C GLY A 89 -2.50 -1.64 -1.96
N VAL A 90 -2.71 -2.83 -1.40
CA VAL A 90 -4.03 -3.38 -1.11
C VAL A 90 -4.09 -4.04 0.26
N LYS A 91 -5.19 -3.80 1.01
CA LYS A 91 -5.44 -4.47 2.29
C LYS A 91 -6.92 -4.79 2.48
N ILE A 92 -7.19 -6.04 2.84
CA ILE A 92 -8.53 -6.47 3.23
C ILE A 92 -8.70 -6.25 4.73
N ALA A 93 -9.74 -5.50 5.10
CA ALA A 93 -10.04 -5.23 6.51
C ALA A 93 -10.31 -6.52 7.30
N PRO A 94 -10.16 -6.51 8.63
CA PRO A 94 -10.42 -7.67 9.49
C PRO A 94 -11.84 -8.20 9.42
N ASN A 95 -12.81 -7.41 8.94
CA ASN A 95 -14.18 -7.87 8.70
C ASN A 95 -14.30 -8.88 7.54
N GLY A 96 -13.21 -9.09 6.78
CA GLY A 96 -13.13 -10.02 5.64
C GLY A 96 -13.91 -9.57 4.40
N ASP A 97 -14.46 -8.37 4.37
CA ASP A 97 -15.31 -7.88 3.27
C ASP A 97 -14.83 -6.55 2.68
N THR A 98 -14.35 -5.61 3.49
CA THR A 98 -13.92 -4.31 2.98
C THR A 98 -12.49 -4.38 2.49
N VAL A 99 -12.26 -4.02 1.24
CA VAL A 99 -10.93 -3.86 0.62
C VAL A 99 -10.60 -2.38 0.58
N TYR A 100 -9.41 -2.02 1.01
CA TYR A 100 -8.80 -0.71 0.84
C TYR A 100 -7.62 -0.82 -0.10
N MET A 101 -7.38 0.21 -0.88
CA MET A 101 -6.24 0.31 -1.78
C MET A 101 -5.73 1.74 -1.85
N THR A 102 -4.46 1.88 -2.05
CA THR A 102 -3.84 3.14 -2.44
C THR A 102 -3.99 3.36 -3.94
N LEU A 103 -4.05 4.61 -4.33
CA LEU A 103 -4.12 5.06 -5.71
C LEU A 103 -3.07 6.18 -5.83
N GLN A 104 -1.82 5.77 -6.04
CA GLN A 104 -0.63 6.58 -5.86
C GLN A 104 -0.70 7.87 -6.67
N GLU A 105 -0.61 7.79 -7.97
CA GLU A 105 -0.54 8.94 -8.87
C GLU A 105 -1.73 9.89 -8.76
N SER A 106 -2.92 9.40 -8.44
CA SER A 106 -4.07 10.25 -8.20
C SER A 106 -4.15 10.83 -6.78
N ASN A 107 -3.23 10.42 -5.89
CA ASN A 107 -3.16 10.82 -4.49
C ASN A 107 -4.48 10.56 -3.75
N GLU A 108 -4.99 9.33 -3.87
CA GLU A 108 -6.28 8.92 -3.33
C GLU A 108 -6.18 7.57 -2.58
N MET A 109 -7.17 7.30 -1.74
CA MET A 109 -7.47 5.98 -1.20
C MET A 109 -8.83 5.53 -1.71
N GLY A 110 -8.90 4.31 -2.26
CA GLY A 110 -10.13 3.68 -2.70
C GLY A 110 -10.59 2.57 -1.77
N TRP A 111 -11.90 2.24 -1.76
CA TRP A 111 -12.40 1.05 -1.05
C TRP A 111 -13.69 0.49 -1.67
N PHE A 112 -13.90 -0.81 -1.48
CA PHE A 112 -15.10 -1.52 -1.92
C PHE A 112 -15.39 -2.75 -1.05
N SER A 113 -16.58 -3.36 -1.24
CA SER A 113 -16.99 -4.60 -0.55
C SER A 113 -16.76 -5.82 -1.44
N LEU A 114 -16.15 -6.87 -0.90
CA LEU A 114 -15.95 -8.16 -1.57
C LEU A 114 -17.25 -8.91 -1.80
N SER A 115 -18.24 -8.76 -0.93
CA SER A 115 -19.55 -9.40 -1.10
C SER A 115 -20.34 -8.80 -2.28
N ASN A 116 -19.98 -7.59 -2.74
CA ASN A 116 -20.58 -6.94 -3.88
C ASN A 116 -19.56 -6.04 -4.60
N PRO A 117 -18.53 -6.62 -5.26
CA PRO A 117 -17.50 -5.83 -5.91
C PRO A 117 -18.09 -5.07 -7.11
N PRO A 118 -17.85 -3.76 -7.21
CA PRO A 118 -18.43 -2.92 -8.26
C PRO A 118 -17.73 -3.15 -9.61
N ASP A 119 -18.35 -2.71 -10.69
CA ASP A 119 -17.72 -2.67 -12.02
C ASP A 119 -16.68 -1.56 -12.12
N VAL A 120 -16.89 -0.47 -11.39
CA VAL A 120 -16.03 0.71 -11.35
C VAL A 120 -15.91 1.18 -9.90
N LEU A 121 -14.70 1.50 -9.47
CA LEU A 121 -14.47 2.06 -8.14
C LEU A 121 -15.23 3.37 -7.94
N GLN A 122 -16.07 3.41 -6.90
CA GLN A 122 -16.92 4.56 -6.60
C GLN A 122 -16.52 5.25 -5.29
N ASN A 123 -16.11 4.46 -4.30
CA ASN A 123 -15.74 5.01 -3.00
C ASN A 123 -14.25 5.33 -3.02
N LYS A 124 -13.95 6.59 -2.85
CA LYS A 124 -12.57 7.09 -2.76
C LYS A 124 -12.52 8.39 -1.99
N VAL A 125 -11.36 8.71 -1.47
CA VAL A 125 -11.06 9.97 -0.82
C VAL A 125 -9.69 10.46 -1.27
N THR A 126 -9.61 11.73 -1.64
CA THR A 126 -8.34 12.38 -1.93
C THR A 126 -7.63 12.73 -0.63
N TYR A 127 -6.34 12.50 -0.56
CA TYR A 127 -5.54 12.90 0.58
C TYR A 127 -5.47 14.43 0.69
N SER A 128 -5.53 14.92 1.92
CA SER A 128 -5.42 16.36 2.18
C SER A 128 -3.98 16.89 2.07
N ASN A 129 -3.00 15.99 2.13
CA ASN A 129 -1.62 16.26 1.77
C ASN A 129 -1.45 16.00 0.26
N PRO A 130 -1.19 17.04 -0.55
CA PRO A 130 -1.22 16.90 -2.01
C PRO A 130 0.00 16.18 -2.59
N GLU A 131 1.05 16.00 -1.78
CA GLU A 131 2.30 15.35 -2.18
C GLU A 131 2.49 13.99 -1.48
N HIS A 132 1.42 13.39 -0.96
CA HIS A 132 1.53 12.14 -0.21
C HIS A 132 1.87 10.96 -1.11
N GLU A 133 1.20 10.87 -2.27
CA GLU A 133 1.37 9.79 -3.25
C GLU A 133 1.52 8.42 -2.56
N PRO A 134 0.38 7.86 -2.10
CA PRO A 134 0.39 6.72 -1.19
C PRO A 134 0.74 5.43 -1.92
N ASP A 135 1.70 4.71 -1.41
CA ASP A 135 2.09 3.37 -1.85
C ASP A 135 1.53 2.30 -0.89
N GLY A 136 2.29 1.78 0.05
CA GLY A 136 1.84 0.75 0.98
C GLY A 136 0.66 1.14 1.87
N ILE A 137 -0.15 0.14 2.28
CA ILE A 137 -1.35 0.34 3.11
C ILE A 137 -1.53 -0.77 4.13
N TRP A 138 -1.91 -0.42 5.36
CA TRP A 138 -2.26 -1.38 6.39
C TRP A 138 -3.48 -0.96 7.21
N VAL A 139 -4.31 -1.95 7.57
CA VAL A 139 -5.48 -1.78 8.44
C VAL A 139 -5.19 -2.49 9.77
N ASN A 140 -5.46 -1.83 10.89
CA ASN A 140 -5.30 -2.43 12.21
C ASN A 140 -6.31 -3.56 12.50
N SER A 141 -6.08 -4.34 13.56
CA SER A 141 -6.81 -5.59 13.82
C SER A 141 -8.30 -5.39 14.13
N ASP A 142 -8.72 -4.22 14.59
CA ASP A 142 -10.13 -3.91 14.86
C ASP A 142 -10.83 -3.15 13.70
N GLY A 143 -10.10 -2.81 12.65
CA GLY A 143 -10.65 -2.14 11.47
C GLY A 143 -11.05 -0.69 11.71
N THR A 144 -10.40 0.00 12.64
CA THR A 144 -10.71 1.41 12.99
C THR A 144 -9.64 2.40 12.50
N LEU A 145 -8.47 1.89 12.11
CA LEU A 145 -7.32 2.68 11.72
C LEU A 145 -6.66 2.13 10.45
N ILE A 146 -6.28 3.03 9.56
CA ILE A 146 -5.45 2.73 8.38
C ILE A 146 -4.17 3.55 8.47
N CYS A 147 -3.03 2.95 8.12
CA CYS A 147 -1.81 3.68 7.81
C CYS A 147 -1.43 3.48 6.34
N THR A 148 -0.81 4.51 5.75
CA THR A 148 -0.29 4.50 4.38
C THR A 148 1.13 5.05 4.35
N ALA A 149 1.97 4.50 3.50
CA ALA A 149 3.27 5.06 3.15
C ALA A 149 3.06 6.17 2.12
N GLY A 150 3.68 7.32 2.30
CA GLY A 150 3.65 8.42 1.35
C GLY A 150 5.02 8.57 0.73
N GLU A 151 5.20 7.94 -0.40
CA GLU A 151 6.48 7.80 -1.08
C GLU A 151 7.10 9.15 -1.41
N TYR A 152 6.36 10.00 -2.11
CA TYR A 152 6.91 11.23 -2.67
C TYR A 152 7.34 12.28 -1.63
N ASP A 153 6.60 12.43 -0.52
CA ASP A 153 6.91 13.47 0.48
C ASP A 153 7.51 12.95 1.79
N GLY A 154 7.76 11.64 1.88
CA GLY A 154 8.34 11.01 3.06
C GLY A 154 7.44 11.08 4.28
N THR A 155 6.13 10.86 4.12
CA THR A 155 5.17 10.88 5.22
C THR A 155 4.53 9.52 5.48
N ILE A 156 4.07 9.29 6.72
CA ILE A 156 3.14 8.21 7.04
C ILE A 156 1.76 8.83 7.21
N GLY A 157 0.79 8.38 6.42
CA GLY A 157 -0.61 8.71 6.62
C GLY A 157 -1.21 7.88 7.76
N VAL A 158 -1.96 8.52 8.67
CA VAL A 158 -2.72 7.86 9.74
C VAL A 158 -4.17 8.31 9.66
N HIS A 159 -5.07 7.36 9.39
CA HIS A 159 -6.45 7.63 9.04
C HIS A 159 -7.40 6.86 9.95
N SER A 160 -8.28 7.57 10.67
CA SER A 160 -9.35 6.92 11.42
C SER A 160 -10.51 6.55 10.48
N LEU A 161 -11.14 5.42 10.74
CA LEU A 161 -12.33 4.97 10.03
C LEU A 161 -13.58 5.20 10.87
N ASP A 162 -14.70 5.53 10.21
CA ASP A 162 -16.01 5.53 10.86
C ASP A 162 -16.62 4.13 10.92
N GLY A 163 -17.78 4.00 11.58
CA GLY A 163 -18.47 2.70 11.71
C GLY A 163 -18.96 2.08 10.39
N SER A 164 -18.82 2.78 9.26
CA SER A 164 -19.07 2.25 7.92
C SER A 164 -17.79 1.89 7.16
N GLY A 165 -16.61 2.04 7.79
CA GLY A 165 -15.31 1.81 7.17
C GLY A 165 -14.85 2.95 6.27
N LYS A 166 -15.47 4.15 6.36
CA LYS A 166 -15.04 5.31 5.59
C LYS A 166 -13.93 6.06 6.31
N PRO A 167 -12.82 6.42 5.65
CA PRO A 167 -11.81 7.31 6.20
C PRO A 167 -12.39 8.69 6.54
N VAL A 168 -12.24 9.13 7.80
CA VAL A 168 -12.84 10.40 8.29
C VAL A 168 -11.81 11.38 8.83
N THR A 169 -10.66 10.89 9.30
CA THR A 169 -9.57 11.73 9.78
C THR A 169 -8.32 11.41 8.97
N GLN A 170 -7.61 12.44 8.58
CA GLN A 170 -6.33 12.30 7.89
C GLN A 170 -5.28 13.06 8.69
N ARG A 171 -4.21 12.38 9.05
CA ARG A 171 -3.04 12.93 9.71
C ARG A 171 -1.81 12.40 9.00
N PHE A 172 -0.80 13.23 8.87
CA PHE A 172 0.46 12.87 8.23
C PHE A 172 1.61 13.09 9.21
N ILE A 173 2.43 12.07 9.39
CA ILE A 173 3.66 12.10 10.18
C ILE A 173 4.78 12.40 9.19
N ARG A 174 5.46 13.51 9.39
CA ARG A 174 6.59 13.89 8.55
C ARG A 174 7.88 13.32 9.13
N MET A 175 8.38 12.26 8.54
CA MET A 175 9.54 11.53 9.07
C MET A 175 10.83 12.33 9.03
N ALA A 176 11.01 13.20 8.04
CA ALA A 176 12.20 14.05 7.94
C ALA A 176 12.46 14.95 9.17
N ASP A 177 11.42 15.20 9.99
CA ASP A 177 11.55 16.02 11.21
C ASP A 177 12.17 15.21 12.37
N ASP A 178 12.07 13.90 12.36
CA ASP A 178 12.45 13.00 13.44
C ASP A 178 13.72 12.20 13.14
N LEU A 179 14.04 11.99 11.85
CA LEU A 179 15.16 11.16 11.43
C LEU A 179 16.52 11.84 11.62
N PRO A 180 17.61 11.06 11.84
CA PRO A 180 18.94 11.59 12.05
C PRO A 180 19.42 12.51 10.92
N ASN A 181 19.99 13.66 11.27
CA ASN A 181 20.47 14.65 10.30
C ASN A 181 21.69 14.21 9.49
N ASN A 182 22.32 13.12 9.87
CA ASN A 182 23.51 12.55 9.20
C ASN A 182 23.16 11.47 8.17
N TRP A 183 21.90 11.15 7.98
CA TRP A 183 21.49 10.31 6.87
C TRP A 183 21.60 11.12 5.59
N ASP A 184 22.32 10.58 4.63
CA ASP A 184 22.67 11.26 3.39
C ASP A 184 21.67 10.86 2.31
N TRP A 185 20.53 11.54 2.28
CA TRP A 185 19.60 11.49 1.17
C TRP A 185 19.65 12.80 0.37
N GLU A 186 19.62 12.72 -0.93
CA GLU A 186 19.83 13.85 -1.83
C GLU A 186 18.78 14.95 -1.68
N ASP A 187 17.54 14.63 -1.39
CA ASP A 187 16.47 15.58 -1.08
C ASP A 187 15.66 15.08 0.12
N ARG A 188 15.77 15.76 1.26
CA ARG A 188 15.06 15.42 2.50
C ARG A 188 13.54 15.35 2.41
N ARG A 189 12.95 15.74 1.29
CA ARG A 189 11.53 15.62 1.03
C ARG A 189 11.19 14.42 0.15
N LYS A 190 12.14 14.02 -0.71
CA LYS A 190 11.97 12.96 -1.70
C LYS A 190 12.85 11.73 -1.46
N GLY A 191 13.89 11.84 -0.67
CA GLY A 191 14.90 10.81 -0.51
C GLY A 191 14.69 9.91 0.71
N ILE A 192 13.47 9.83 1.25
CA ILE A 192 13.12 8.88 2.31
C ILE A 192 12.41 7.69 1.70
N GLU A 193 11.57 7.93 0.71
CA GLU A 193 10.80 6.97 -0.07
C GLU A 193 10.24 5.81 0.80
N PRO A 194 9.20 6.10 1.61
CA PRO A 194 8.52 5.06 2.36
C PRO A 194 7.64 4.25 1.42
N GLU A 195 7.89 2.95 1.34
CA GLU A 195 7.22 2.01 0.48
C GLU A 195 6.08 1.29 1.21
N GLU A 196 6.38 0.46 2.15
CA GLU A 196 5.39 -0.36 2.84
C GLU A 196 5.19 0.08 4.29
N VAL A 197 3.98 -0.11 4.81
CA VAL A 197 3.64 0.12 6.21
C VAL A 197 3.00 -1.11 6.83
N VAL A 198 3.28 -1.34 8.10
CA VAL A 198 2.64 -2.39 8.92
C VAL A 198 2.23 -1.81 10.26
N ILE A 199 0.98 -2.04 10.68
CA ILE A 199 0.55 -1.75 12.05
C ILE A 199 0.76 -3.00 12.92
N VAL A 200 1.53 -2.84 13.99
CA VAL A 200 1.78 -3.88 14.98
C VAL A 200 1.12 -3.48 16.31
N GLU A 201 0.26 -4.35 16.82
CA GLU A 201 -0.42 -4.16 18.09
C GLU A 201 0.16 -5.07 19.16
N ALA A 202 0.56 -4.52 20.31
CA ALA A 202 1.20 -5.22 21.42
C ALA A 202 0.58 -4.78 22.76
N GLY A 203 -0.31 -5.57 23.28
CA GLY A 203 -1.06 -5.25 24.51
C GLY A 203 -1.99 -4.06 24.29
N ASP A 204 -1.74 -2.96 24.99
CA ASP A 204 -2.49 -1.71 24.87
C ASP A 204 -1.82 -0.67 23.95
N LYS A 205 -0.78 -1.09 23.23
CA LYS A 205 -0.03 -0.23 22.33
C LYS A 205 -0.21 -0.63 20.87
N ALA A 206 -0.15 0.38 20.02
CA ALA A 206 -0.09 0.23 18.58
C ALA A 206 1.11 1.00 18.01
N PHE A 207 1.80 0.38 17.06
CA PHE A 207 2.96 0.95 16.37
C PHE A 207 2.74 0.85 14.87
N VAL A 208 3.23 1.84 14.14
CA VAL A 208 3.42 1.74 12.69
C VAL A 208 4.90 1.59 12.40
N LEU A 209 5.23 0.59 11.59
CA LEU A 209 6.54 0.39 11.03
C LEU A 209 6.46 0.73 9.55
N THR A 210 7.48 1.39 9.01
CA THR A 210 7.58 1.63 7.58
C THR A 210 9.00 1.37 7.09
N THR A 211 9.11 0.81 5.89
CA THR A 211 10.37 0.70 5.15
C THR A 211 10.68 2.03 4.49
N LEU A 212 11.95 2.35 4.40
CA LEU A 212 12.47 3.54 3.73
C LEU A 212 13.44 3.07 2.65
N GLN A 213 13.04 3.16 1.39
CA GLN A 213 13.79 2.61 0.26
C GLN A 213 15.19 3.24 0.17
N ASP A 214 15.27 4.52 -0.06
CA ASP A 214 16.53 5.25 -0.22
C ASP A 214 17.43 5.20 1.01
N ALA A 215 16.85 5.17 2.21
CA ALA A 215 17.61 5.11 3.45
C ALA A 215 18.03 3.69 3.84
N GLY A 216 17.49 2.65 3.20
CA GLY A 216 17.72 1.25 3.55
C GLY A 216 17.38 0.96 5.02
N ALA A 217 16.30 1.48 5.52
CA ALA A 217 15.96 1.47 6.95
C ALA A 217 14.50 1.08 7.21
N VAL A 218 14.23 0.68 8.46
CA VAL A 218 12.87 0.56 8.99
C VAL A 218 12.72 1.51 10.16
N VAL A 219 11.69 2.32 10.15
CA VAL A 219 11.37 3.25 11.25
C VAL A 219 10.08 2.87 11.95
N VAL A 220 9.97 3.28 13.21
CA VAL A 220 8.83 2.93 14.08
C VAL A 220 8.27 4.18 14.74
N TYR A 221 6.94 4.29 14.69
CA TYR A 221 6.20 5.30 15.46
C TYR A 221 5.18 4.62 16.37
N ASP A 222 5.14 5.05 17.65
CA ASP A 222 4.04 4.72 18.58
C ASP A 222 2.80 5.53 18.16
N ILE A 223 1.78 4.85 17.68
CA ILE A 223 0.49 5.39 17.25
C ILE A 223 -0.64 4.97 18.20
N THR A 224 -0.33 4.57 19.43
CA THR A 224 -1.32 4.23 20.47
C THR A 224 -2.32 5.37 20.67
N ASP A 225 -1.85 6.61 20.62
CA ASP A 225 -2.70 7.78 20.39
C ASP A 225 -2.50 8.27 18.94
N PRO A 226 -3.36 7.91 18.00
CA PRO A 226 -3.18 8.29 16.60
C PRO A 226 -3.30 9.80 16.37
N ALA A 227 -3.79 10.55 17.36
CA ALA A 227 -3.78 12.01 17.32
C ALA A 227 -2.41 12.62 17.67
N ASN A 228 -1.54 11.88 18.37
CA ASN A 228 -0.23 12.32 18.81
C ASN A 228 0.82 11.21 18.62
N PRO A 229 1.12 10.82 17.36
CA PRO A 229 2.13 9.81 17.08
C PRO A 229 3.50 10.24 17.62
N LYS A 230 4.32 9.26 18.02
CA LYS A 230 5.64 9.50 18.61
C LYS A 230 6.68 8.61 17.94
N TYR A 231 7.74 9.22 17.47
CA TYR A 231 8.89 8.54 16.96
C TYR A 231 9.56 7.67 18.04
N ASP A 232 9.84 6.42 17.73
CA ASP A 232 10.61 5.51 18.59
C ASP A 232 12.05 5.37 18.09
N SER A 233 12.92 6.28 18.54
CA SER A 233 14.33 6.32 18.14
C SER A 233 15.16 5.10 18.55
N GLY A 234 14.62 4.21 19.38
CA GLY A 234 15.27 2.96 19.79
C GLY A 234 15.02 1.79 18.83
N ALA A 235 14.11 1.97 17.88
CA ALA A 235 13.64 0.91 17.01
C ALA A 235 14.12 1.03 15.54
N ILE A 236 15.08 1.93 15.26
CA ILE A 236 15.65 2.01 13.91
C ILE A 236 16.54 0.81 13.66
N THR A 237 16.27 0.11 12.58
CA THR A 237 17.18 -0.91 12.04
C THR A 237 17.77 -0.37 10.74
N GLU A 238 19.02 0.07 10.78
CA GLU A 238 19.79 0.33 9.56
C GLU A 238 20.10 -1.01 8.89
N MET A 239 19.66 -1.18 7.67
CA MET A 239 19.94 -2.40 6.89
C MET A 239 21.18 -2.21 6.01
N ASN A 240 22.35 -2.03 6.64
CA ASN A 240 23.69 -1.91 6.05
C ASN A 240 24.06 -0.56 5.42
N ASP A 241 25.41 -0.31 5.46
CA ASP A 241 26.09 0.81 4.80
C ASP A 241 25.55 1.04 3.37
N TYR A 242 24.43 1.75 3.25
CA TYR A 242 24.05 2.35 1.98
C TYR A 242 25.04 3.50 1.73
N THR A 243 26.18 3.15 1.17
CA THR A 243 27.05 4.13 0.54
C THR A 243 26.42 4.45 -0.78
N GLY A 244 25.63 5.51 -0.84
CA GLY A 244 24.90 5.96 -2.00
C GLY A 244 25.74 5.86 -3.28
N ASP A 245 25.62 4.74 -3.96
CA ASP A 245 26.21 4.56 -5.26
C ASP A 245 25.16 4.93 -6.30
N THR A 246 25.31 6.11 -6.86
CA THR A 246 24.54 6.66 -7.98
C THR A 246 24.64 5.82 -9.26
N ALA A 247 25.06 4.58 -9.18
CA ALA A 247 25.34 3.70 -10.32
C ALA A 247 24.44 2.45 -10.38
N GLY A 248 23.15 2.55 -10.05
CA GLY A 248 22.17 1.54 -10.49
C GLY A 248 22.45 0.09 -10.14
N THR A 249 23.05 -0.17 -8.98
CA THR A 249 23.15 -1.52 -8.40
C THR A 249 22.37 -1.55 -7.09
N SER A 250 21.08 -1.59 -7.18
CA SER A 250 20.10 -1.73 -6.12
C SER A 250 20.19 -3.06 -5.37
N ALA A 251 21.28 -3.31 -4.68
CA ALA A 251 21.40 -4.47 -3.82
C ALA A 251 21.09 -4.05 -2.38
N GLY A 252 19.81 -3.86 -2.05
CA GLY A 252 19.38 -3.62 -0.69
C GLY A 252 18.30 -2.58 -0.48
N GLU A 253 17.69 -2.07 -1.53
CA GLU A 253 16.49 -1.24 -1.45
C GLU A 253 15.32 -2.11 -0.98
N PRO A 254 14.70 -1.83 0.17
CA PRO A 254 13.51 -2.55 0.61
C PRO A 254 12.31 -2.07 -0.20
N GLU A 255 12.03 -2.72 -1.28
CA GLU A 255 10.75 -2.59 -1.98
C GLU A 255 9.66 -3.35 -1.20
N GLY A 256 8.39 -2.98 -1.39
CA GLY A 256 7.21 -3.51 -0.72
C GLY A 256 6.96 -5.01 -0.91
#